data_d105eb00fc62baa7365c522a3e93b2e9
#
_entry.id   d105eb00fc62baa7365c522a3e93b2e9
#
_cell.length_a   1.000
_cell.length_b   1.000
_cell.length_c   1.000
_cell.angle_alpha   90.00
_cell.angle_beta   90.00
_cell.angle_gamma   90.00
#
_symmetry.space_group_name_H-M   'P 1'
#
loop_
_entity.id
_entity.type
_entity.pdbx_description
1 polymer ?
#
loop_
_entity_poly.entity_id
_entity_poly.type
_entity_poly.pdbx_seq_one_letter_code
_entity_poly.pdbx_strand_id
1 'polypeptide(L)'
;MRSCVDSEPAISYDRDMQSAPKLTGLSGNEIYCMRLKGLIPSGVVIGNSIQSMGFLGGVRSAFRGIVGGEIPDVTQMIHEGRAAAFKRMRAEADREQVHGVVGVTSELRGLSGNSEFLFVGSGVRGGPDTALFTSAGDAQELYCHMDAGYDPKEFVFGNIAYSVGAVGGLAGTLKTLVRGEIKEFSDVFNETRHHALDRLVTHAKAVGANAVVGVRTNVLHFAGFHEMYMAGTAAFHAQLPPETRGSPVSSDLTGEELWGMTQLGYAPIKLLISTSVYSLGAIGGIRAAFQGLVRGELGDLTTLIYEAREQVFDRVNREAAALGAEEVVGIKTYIVELGPSLVEIFAVGTAVRKLQGMTVKTAALPAQAIIRDKDTWVNGASGLEIQSLRAGG
;
A
#
# COMPACT_ATOMS: atom_id res chain seq x y z
N MET A 1 -51.18 14.46 4.74
CA MET A 1 -50.00 13.88 4.13
C MET A 1 -49.29 14.99 3.37
N ARG A 2 -48.26 15.58 3.95
CA ARG A 2 -47.40 16.57 3.30
C ARG A 2 -46.03 15.88 3.14
N SER A 3 -45.60 15.73 1.89
CA SER A 3 -44.33 15.17 1.51
C SER A 3 -43.22 16.15 1.90
N CYS A 4 -42.32 15.74 2.79
CA CYS A 4 -41.04 16.36 2.95
C CYS A 4 -40.17 15.94 1.73
N VAL A 5 -39.95 16.85 0.82
CA VAL A 5 -38.88 16.77 -0.16
C VAL A 5 -37.67 17.36 0.53
N ASP A 6 -36.73 16.50 0.90
CA ASP A 6 -35.44 16.93 1.40
C ASP A 6 -34.72 17.75 0.33
N SER A 7 -34.47 19.00 0.67
CA SER A 7 -33.72 19.92 -0.21
C SER A 7 -32.26 19.52 -0.23
N GLU A 8 -31.76 19.05 -1.39
CA GLU A 8 -30.35 18.95 -1.66
C GLU A 8 -29.66 20.29 -1.36
N PRO A 9 -28.45 20.27 -0.76
CA PRO A 9 -27.71 21.50 -0.52
C PRO A 9 -27.36 22.15 -1.86
N ALA A 10 -27.86 23.35 -2.09
CA ALA A 10 -27.55 24.15 -3.25
C ALA A 10 -26.06 24.48 -3.27
N ILE A 11 -25.32 23.94 -4.24
CA ILE A 11 -23.93 24.28 -4.47
C ILE A 11 -23.89 25.73 -5.00
N SER A 12 -23.45 26.66 -4.16
CA SER A 12 -23.23 28.05 -4.57
C SER A 12 -21.98 28.13 -5.47
N TYR A 13 -22.18 28.47 -6.72
CA TYR A 13 -21.09 28.81 -7.64
C TYR A 13 -20.66 30.26 -7.36
N ASP A 14 -19.51 30.41 -6.74
CA ASP A 14 -18.85 31.71 -6.63
C ASP A 14 -18.27 32.09 -8.01
N ARG A 15 -18.78 33.19 -8.57
CA ARG A 15 -18.57 33.61 -9.99
C ARG A 15 -17.36 34.51 -10.20
N ASP A 16 -16.54 34.73 -9.21
CA ASP A 16 -15.42 35.68 -9.31
C ASP A 16 -14.08 35.01 -9.15
N MET A 17 -13.52 34.57 -10.24
CA MET A 17 -12.14 34.72 -10.72
C MET A 17 -11.97 33.93 -12.04
N GLN A 18 -11.91 34.67 -13.16
CA GLN A 18 -11.38 34.13 -14.43
C GLN A 18 -9.87 33.90 -14.29
N SER A 19 -9.52 32.87 -13.48
CA SER A 19 -8.16 32.35 -13.45
C SER A 19 -7.97 31.41 -14.65
N ALA A 20 -6.75 31.38 -15.18
CA ALA A 20 -6.37 30.42 -16.22
C ALA A 20 -6.79 28.99 -15.82
N PRO A 21 -7.12 28.12 -16.81
CA PRO A 21 -7.46 26.72 -16.52
C PRO A 21 -6.38 26.07 -15.66
N LYS A 22 -6.80 25.39 -14.59
CA LYS A 22 -5.88 24.68 -13.68
C LYS A 22 -5.76 23.23 -14.13
N LEU A 23 -4.54 22.76 -14.22
CA LEU A 23 -4.28 21.33 -14.45
C LEU A 23 -4.46 20.59 -13.13
N THR A 24 -5.34 19.59 -13.09
CA THR A 24 -5.52 18.70 -11.94
C THR A 24 -5.43 17.26 -12.40
N GLY A 25 -4.92 16.37 -11.56
CA GLY A 25 -4.96 14.93 -11.79
C GLY A 25 -6.31 14.29 -11.42
N LEU A 26 -7.25 15.06 -10.83
CA LEU A 26 -8.54 14.53 -10.41
C LEU A 26 -9.46 14.29 -11.63
N SER A 27 -10.08 13.11 -11.67
CA SER A 27 -11.17 12.78 -12.59
C SER A 27 -12.45 13.55 -12.26
N GLY A 28 -13.44 13.51 -13.15
CA GLY A 28 -14.75 14.16 -12.92
C GLY A 28 -15.46 13.66 -11.65
N ASN A 29 -15.42 12.34 -11.38
CA ASN A 29 -15.99 11.76 -10.17
C ASN A 29 -15.25 12.21 -8.92
N GLU A 30 -13.93 12.24 -8.96
CA GLU A 30 -13.10 12.71 -7.85
C GLU A 30 -13.35 14.18 -7.53
N ILE A 31 -13.52 15.03 -8.56
CA ILE A 31 -13.91 16.42 -8.38
C ILE A 31 -15.26 16.51 -7.69
N TYR A 32 -16.24 15.69 -8.10
CA TYR A 32 -17.56 15.65 -7.48
C TYR A 32 -17.46 15.24 -6.01
N CYS A 33 -16.73 14.17 -5.68
CA CYS A 33 -16.51 13.71 -4.31
C CYS A 33 -15.87 14.80 -3.43
N MET A 34 -14.86 15.51 -3.94
CA MET A 34 -14.22 16.59 -3.22
C MET A 34 -15.18 17.78 -2.98
N ARG A 35 -15.98 18.13 -3.98
CA ARG A 35 -17.00 19.18 -3.82
C ARG A 35 -18.01 18.87 -2.74
N LEU A 36 -18.43 17.60 -2.60
CA LEU A 36 -19.34 17.16 -1.51
C LEU A 36 -18.69 17.34 -0.13
N LYS A 37 -17.37 17.34 -0.03
CA LYS A 37 -16.61 17.62 1.21
C LYS A 37 -16.19 19.09 1.35
N GLY A 38 -16.68 19.98 0.47
CA GLY A 38 -16.34 21.41 0.50
C GLY A 38 -14.92 21.72 -0.04
N LEU A 39 -14.30 20.78 -0.74
CA LEU A 39 -12.96 20.92 -1.30
C LEU A 39 -13.02 21.24 -2.79
N ILE A 40 -12.17 22.17 -3.22
CA ILE A 40 -12.12 22.67 -4.60
C ILE A 40 -10.78 22.24 -5.23
N PRO A 41 -10.75 21.62 -6.41
CA PRO A 41 -9.53 21.28 -7.12
C PRO A 41 -8.59 22.49 -7.30
N SER A 42 -7.30 22.23 -7.11
CA SER A 42 -6.21 23.15 -7.40
C SER A 42 -5.26 22.51 -8.43
N GLY A 43 -3.99 22.89 -8.45
CA GLY A 43 -2.98 22.36 -9.37
C GLY A 43 -2.50 20.96 -9.00
N VAL A 44 -1.70 20.37 -9.89
CA VAL A 44 -0.86 19.22 -9.57
C VAL A 44 0.30 19.68 -8.69
N VAL A 45 0.66 18.91 -7.71
CA VAL A 45 1.77 19.17 -6.77
C VAL A 45 2.80 18.07 -6.92
N ILE A 46 4.08 18.46 -7.07
CA ILE A 46 5.17 17.54 -7.39
C ILE A 46 6.36 17.79 -6.44
N GLY A 47 7.03 16.72 -6.05
CA GLY A 47 8.32 16.79 -5.36
C GLY A 47 9.22 15.66 -5.82
N ASN A 48 10.46 15.97 -6.16
CA ASN A 48 11.42 14.95 -6.56
C ASN A 48 12.75 15.09 -5.81
N SER A 49 13.49 13.97 -5.73
CA SER A 49 14.85 13.92 -5.22
C SER A 49 15.66 12.95 -6.08
N ILE A 50 16.82 13.38 -6.54
CA ILE A 50 17.72 12.51 -7.29
C ILE A 50 18.92 12.21 -6.39
N GLN A 51 19.15 10.91 -6.15
CA GLN A 51 20.24 10.40 -5.33
C GLN A 51 21.26 9.67 -6.20
N SER A 52 22.53 9.95 -5.99
CA SER A 52 23.59 9.22 -6.69
C SER A 52 23.70 7.79 -6.18
N MET A 53 23.71 6.85 -7.11
CA MET A 53 23.87 5.41 -6.85
C MET A 53 25.34 4.99 -6.69
N GLY A 54 26.28 5.94 -6.70
CA GLY A 54 27.72 5.64 -6.63
C GLY A 54 28.12 4.76 -5.44
N PHE A 55 27.32 4.75 -4.40
CA PHE A 55 27.52 3.89 -3.23
C PHE A 55 27.13 2.42 -3.46
N LEU A 56 26.17 2.15 -4.36
CA LEU A 56 25.72 0.78 -4.63
C LEU A 56 26.78 -0.10 -5.35
N GLY A 57 27.73 0.51 -6.04
CA GLY A 57 28.89 -0.21 -6.59
C GLY A 57 29.77 -0.86 -5.51
N GLY A 58 29.94 -0.18 -4.36
CA GLY A 58 30.64 -0.71 -3.18
C GLY A 58 29.78 -1.70 -2.37
N VAL A 59 28.49 -1.44 -2.29
CA VAL A 59 27.52 -2.26 -1.56
C VAL A 59 27.34 -3.63 -2.23
N ARG A 60 27.42 -3.72 -3.56
CA ARG A 60 27.38 -5.01 -4.30
C ARG A 60 28.44 -6.01 -3.84
N SER A 61 29.60 -5.55 -3.37
CA SER A 61 30.64 -6.42 -2.82
C SER A 61 30.35 -6.83 -1.36
N ALA A 62 29.71 -5.97 -0.59
CA ALA A 62 29.31 -6.26 0.79
C ALA A 62 28.12 -7.26 0.87
N PHE A 63 27.24 -7.29 -0.15
CA PHE A 63 26.11 -8.24 -0.20
C PHE A 63 26.49 -9.71 -0.35
N ARG A 64 27.71 -10.02 -0.80
CA ARG A 64 28.15 -11.40 -0.98
C ARG A 64 28.25 -12.22 0.32
N GLY A 65 28.14 -11.56 1.47
CA GLY A 65 28.22 -12.20 2.79
C GLY A 65 26.94 -12.18 3.63
N ILE A 66 25.87 -11.52 3.15
CA ILE A 66 24.63 -11.38 3.94
C ILE A 66 23.74 -12.61 3.72
N VAL A 67 23.44 -13.31 4.81
CA VAL A 67 22.53 -14.45 4.86
C VAL A 67 21.09 -13.91 4.94
N GLY A 68 20.54 -13.39 3.84
CA GLY A 68 19.15 -12.92 3.80
C GLY A 68 18.75 -11.85 4.84
N GLY A 69 17.68 -11.14 4.61
CA GLY A 69 17.14 -10.16 5.56
C GLY A 69 17.37 -8.71 5.16
N GLU A 70 17.11 -7.79 6.08
CA GLU A 70 17.21 -6.35 5.87
C GLU A 70 18.64 -5.90 5.52
N ILE A 71 18.72 -4.88 4.65
CA ILE A 71 19.94 -4.16 4.31
C ILE A 71 19.78 -2.73 4.85
N PRO A 72 20.20 -2.45 6.09
CA PRO A 72 19.88 -1.19 6.77
C PRO A 72 20.33 0.05 6.01
N ASP A 73 21.56 0.05 5.48
CA ASP A 73 22.12 1.22 4.77
C ASP A 73 21.33 1.54 3.49
N VAL A 74 20.86 0.51 2.76
CA VAL A 74 20.00 0.70 1.57
C VAL A 74 18.61 1.14 1.96
N THR A 75 18.05 0.54 3.01
CA THR A 75 16.75 0.94 3.56
C THR A 75 16.76 2.42 3.94
N GLN A 76 17.80 2.85 4.66
CA GLN A 76 17.93 4.24 5.10
C GLN A 76 18.10 5.20 3.91
N MET A 77 18.95 4.86 2.96
CA MET A 77 19.17 5.67 1.74
C MET A 77 17.86 5.89 0.96
N ILE A 78 17.09 4.82 0.75
CA ILE A 78 15.79 4.89 0.06
C ILE A 78 14.81 5.73 0.87
N HIS A 79 14.78 5.53 2.19
CA HIS A 79 13.92 6.30 3.08
C HIS A 79 14.23 7.81 3.00
N GLU A 80 15.48 8.19 3.08
CA GLU A 80 15.93 9.58 2.98
C GLU A 80 15.61 10.21 1.63
N GLY A 81 15.80 9.45 0.54
CA GLY A 81 15.44 9.89 -0.81
C GLY A 81 13.94 10.18 -0.95
N ARG A 82 13.10 9.29 -0.45
CA ARG A 82 11.64 9.48 -0.41
C ARG A 82 11.25 10.64 0.50
N ALA A 83 11.81 10.73 1.70
CA ALA A 83 11.53 11.81 2.64
C ALA A 83 11.90 13.19 2.06
N ALA A 84 13.04 13.29 1.36
CA ALA A 84 13.46 14.53 0.70
C ALA A 84 12.50 14.92 -0.43
N ALA A 85 12.05 13.98 -1.25
CA ALA A 85 11.08 14.22 -2.32
C ALA A 85 9.71 14.63 -1.74
N PHE A 86 9.22 13.93 -0.71
CA PHE A 86 7.97 14.25 -0.03
C PHE A 86 7.99 15.65 0.61
N LYS A 87 9.10 16.00 1.27
CA LYS A 87 9.29 17.35 1.82
C LYS A 87 9.20 18.44 0.74
N ARG A 88 9.74 18.19 -0.45
CA ARG A 88 9.67 19.16 -1.56
C ARG A 88 8.26 19.28 -2.10
N MET A 89 7.52 18.16 -2.22
CA MET A 89 6.10 18.18 -2.58
C MET A 89 5.27 19.00 -1.59
N ARG A 90 5.49 18.82 -0.29
CA ARG A 90 4.81 19.65 0.74
C ARG A 90 5.17 21.13 0.62
N ALA A 91 6.43 21.46 0.41
CA ALA A 91 6.86 22.84 0.21
C ALA A 91 6.24 23.48 -1.06
N GLU A 92 6.00 22.70 -2.11
CA GLU A 92 5.25 23.16 -3.27
C GLU A 92 3.78 23.37 -2.94
N ALA A 93 3.16 22.46 -2.20
CA ALA A 93 1.78 22.57 -1.73
C ALA A 93 1.57 23.84 -0.90
N ASP A 94 2.49 24.15 0.02
CA ASP A 94 2.47 25.37 0.83
C ASP A 94 2.61 26.62 -0.05
N ARG A 95 3.52 26.63 -1.02
CA ARG A 95 3.71 27.72 -1.97
C ARG A 95 2.46 27.98 -2.82
N GLU A 96 1.81 26.91 -3.25
CA GLU A 96 0.55 26.98 -4.02
C GLU A 96 -0.67 27.22 -3.13
N GLN A 97 -0.49 27.36 -1.83
CA GLN A 97 -1.56 27.61 -0.85
C GLN A 97 -2.71 26.61 -0.96
N VAL A 98 -2.39 25.33 -1.14
CA VAL A 98 -3.40 24.26 -1.09
C VAL A 98 -3.59 23.81 0.37
N HIS A 99 -4.80 23.37 0.71
CA HIS A 99 -5.14 22.88 2.04
C HIS A 99 -5.00 21.34 2.13
N GLY A 100 -4.96 20.66 1.00
CA GLY A 100 -4.73 19.23 0.94
C GLY A 100 -4.10 18.79 -0.37
N VAL A 101 -3.41 17.65 -0.34
CA VAL A 101 -2.91 16.95 -1.53
C VAL A 101 -3.47 15.54 -1.52
N VAL A 102 -4.20 15.19 -2.58
CA VAL A 102 -4.99 13.96 -2.70
C VAL A 102 -4.38 13.06 -3.76
N GLY A 103 -4.48 11.75 -3.59
CA GLY A 103 -3.95 10.78 -4.52
C GLY A 103 -2.43 10.84 -4.59
N VAL A 104 -1.77 11.02 -3.46
CA VAL A 104 -0.30 11.08 -3.41
C VAL A 104 0.28 9.72 -3.78
N THR A 105 1.09 9.71 -4.83
CA THR A 105 1.86 8.54 -5.27
C THR A 105 3.34 8.77 -5.02
N SER A 106 4.07 7.69 -4.74
CA SER A 106 5.53 7.69 -4.61
C SER A 106 6.14 6.68 -5.56
N GLU A 107 7.05 7.15 -6.40
CA GLU A 107 7.75 6.33 -7.37
C GLU A 107 9.26 6.36 -7.12
N LEU A 108 9.91 5.23 -7.42
CA LEU A 108 11.36 5.08 -7.47
C LEU A 108 11.73 4.65 -8.88
N ARG A 109 12.54 5.45 -9.56
CA ARG A 109 12.96 5.21 -10.95
C ARG A 109 14.48 5.25 -11.07
N GLY A 110 15.02 4.43 -11.96
CA GLY A 110 16.41 4.57 -12.41
C GLY A 110 16.54 5.71 -13.43
N LEU A 111 17.49 6.61 -13.21
CA LEU A 111 17.76 7.73 -14.11
C LEU A 111 19.27 7.89 -14.33
N SER A 112 19.77 7.45 -15.50
CA SER A 112 21.18 7.62 -15.89
C SER A 112 22.19 7.20 -14.80
N GLY A 113 21.97 6.04 -14.18
CA GLY A 113 22.83 5.51 -13.10
C GLY A 113 22.56 6.08 -11.72
N ASN A 114 21.60 6.96 -11.57
CA ASN A 114 21.10 7.51 -10.31
C ASN A 114 19.69 6.98 -10.02
N SER A 115 19.18 7.25 -8.82
CA SER A 115 17.81 6.98 -8.43
C SER A 115 17.02 8.28 -8.32
N GLU A 116 15.89 8.37 -8.99
CA GLU A 116 14.91 9.42 -8.81
C GLU A 116 13.79 8.92 -7.88
N PHE A 117 13.52 9.72 -6.85
CA PHE A 117 12.34 9.59 -6.00
C PHE A 117 11.37 10.70 -6.37
N LEU A 118 10.17 10.30 -6.76
CA LEU A 118 9.14 11.23 -7.24
C LEU A 118 7.88 11.09 -6.39
N PHE A 119 7.33 12.22 -5.95
CA PHE A 119 5.99 12.31 -5.36
C PHE A 119 5.12 13.21 -6.21
N VAL A 120 3.90 12.77 -6.49
CA VAL A 120 2.90 13.53 -7.25
C VAL A 120 1.56 13.38 -6.56
N GLY A 121 0.80 14.48 -6.52
CA GLY A 121 -0.58 14.48 -6.04
C GLY A 121 -1.37 15.66 -6.58
N SER A 122 -2.67 15.68 -6.33
CA SER A 122 -3.57 16.76 -6.76
C SER A 122 -3.90 17.66 -5.58
N GLY A 123 -3.60 18.93 -5.70
CA GLY A 123 -3.92 19.94 -4.69
C GLY A 123 -5.42 20.21 -4.62
N VAL A 124 -5.92 20.43 -3.41
CA VAL A 124 -7.29 20.87 -3.13
C VAL A 124 -7.28 22.04 -2.15
N ARG A 125 -8.29 22.93 -2.28
CA ARG A 125 -8.49 24.10 -1.39
C ARG A 125 -9.86 24.06 -0.78
N GLY A 126 -10.02 24.70 0.39
CA GLY A 126 -11.28 24.75 1.14
C GLY A 126 -11.31 23.74 2.28
N GLY A 127 -12.49 23.54 2.85
CA GLY A 127 -12.66 22.73 4.05
C GLY A 127 -12.54 23.55 5.35
N PRO A 128 -12.95 22.97 6.47
CA PRO A 128 -13.01 23.67 7.76
C PRO A 128 -11.65 23.81 8.44
N ASP A 129 -10.66 23.01 8.05
CA ASP A 129 -9.33 23.01 8.64
C ASP A 129 -8.31 23.67 7.69
N THR A 130 -7.45 24.51 8.24
CA THR A 130 -6.42 25.23 7.49
C THR A 130 -5.08 24.50 7.48
N ALA A 131 -4.92 23.42 8.25
CA ALA A 131 -3.71 22.62 8.25
C ALA A 131 -3.61 21.78 6.98
N LEU A 132 -2.43 21.81 6.33
CA LEU A 132 -2.17 21.00 5.14
C LEU A 132 -2.26 19.50 5.49
N PHE A 133 -3.19 18.80 4.85
CA PHE A 133 -3.22 17.34 4.87
C PHE A 133 -2.69 16.73 3.56
N THR A 134 -2.25 15.47 3.60
CA THR A 134 -1.88 14.70 2.41
C THR A 134 -2.45 13.29 2.49
N SER A 135 -2.95 12.74 1.38
CA SER A 135 -3.63 11.44 1.34
C SER A 135 -3.05 10.54 0.25
N ALA A 136 -2.77 9.28 0.60
CA ALA A 136 -2.43 8.23 -0.35
C ALA A 136 -3.65 7.78 -1.18
N GLY A 137 -4.85 7.83 -0.58
CA GLY A 137 -6.10 7.55 -1.27
C GLY A 137 -6.40 8.61 -2.34
N ASP A 138 -6.95 8.17 -3.46
CA ASP A 138 -7.54 9.09 -4.43
C ASP A 138 -8.71 9.86 -3.81
N ALA A 139 -9.31 10.77 -4.56
CA ALA A 139 -10.35 11.63 -3.99
C ALA A 139 -11.67 10.88 -3.69
N GLN A 140 -11.92 9.75 -4.34
CA GLN A 140 -13.07 8.89 -4.03
C GLN A 140 -12.81 8.13 -2.73
N GLU A 141 -11.65 7.50 -2.59
CA GLU A 141 -11.24 6.84 -1.33
C GLU A 141 -11.20 7.84 -0.16
N LEU A 142 -10.65 9.05 -0.39
CA LEU A 142 -10.62 10.09 0.63
C LEU A 142 -12.03 10.51 1.05
N TYR A 143 -12.96 10.64 0.11
CA TYR A 143 -14.37 10.89 0.44
C TYR A 143 -14.92 9.82 1.38
N CYS A 144 -14.69 8.55 1.07
CA CYS A 144 -15.14 7.41 1.88
C CYS A 144 -14.51 7.43 3.28
N HIS A 145 -13.19 7.68 3.37
CA HIS A 145 -12.49 7.80 4.65
C HIS A 145 -13.08 8.91 5.52
N MET A 146 -13.23 10.11 4.97
CA MET A 146 -13.80 11.26 5.70
C MET A 146 -15.27 11.01 6.10
N ASP A 147 -16.03 10.30 5.26
CA ASP A 147 -17.42 9.95 5.55
C ASP A 147 -17.52 8.90 6.64
N ALA A 148 -16.60 7.96 6.68
CA ALA A 148 -16.46 6.97 7.74
C ALA A 148 -15.82 7.54 9.03
N GLY A 149 -15.50 8.85 9.07
CA GLY A 149 -14.98 9.53 10.27
C GLY A 149 -13.46 9.53 10.41
N TYR A 150 -12.73 9.06 9.42
CA TYR A 150 -11.25 9.08 9.39
C TYR A 150 -10.78 10.40 8.77
N ASP A 151 -10.47 11.38 9.61
CA ASP A 151 -9.98 12.69 9.18
C ASP A 151 -8.50 12.59 8.77
N PRO A 152 -8.15 12.91 7.50
CA PRO A 152 -6.79 12.73 6.99
C PRO A 152 -5.82 13.70 7.64
N LYS A 153 -4.60 13.24 7.89
CA LYS A 153 -3.49 14.07 8.38
C LYS A 153 -2.33 14.10 7.38
N GLU A 154 -1.73 12.96 7.14
CA GLU A 154 -0.52 12.90 6.32
C GLU A 154 -0.43 11.58 5.55
N PHE A 155 0.08 11.66 4.31
CA PHE A 155 0.62 10.52 3.61
C PHE A 155 1.81 9.95 4.39
N VAL A 156 1.74 8.69 4.76
CA VAL A 156 2.80 8.02 5.51
C VAL A 156 3.30 6.79 4.78
N PHE A 157 4.55 6.47 5.01
CA PHE A 157 5.17 5.29 4.39
C PHE A 157 6.16 4.61 5.34
N GLY A 158 6.35 3.32 5.09
CA GLY A 158 7.39 2.49 5.66
C GLY A 158 8.04 1.68 4.55
N ASN A 159 9.35 1.57 4.56
CA ASN A 159 10.08 0.78 3.58
C ASN A 159 11.16 -0.07 4.25
N ILE A 160 11.50 -1.15 3.58
CA ILE A 160 12.62 -2.01 3.94
C ILE A 160 13.26 -2.58 2.68
N ALA A 161 14.55 -2.39 2.53
CA ALA A 161 15.32 -3.06 1.50
C ALA A 161 15.88 -4.35 2.07
N TYR A 162 15.72 -5.44 1.34
CA TYR A 162 16.16 -6.76 1.79
C TYR A 162 16.80 -7.56 0.64
N SER A 163 17.70 -8.44 1.02
CA SER A 163 18.31 -9.40 0.11
C SER A 163 17.78 -10.79 0.43
N VAL A 164 17.61 -11.58 -0.61
CA VAL A 164 17.34 -13.02 -0.49
C VAL A 164 18.59 -13.78 0.00
N GLY A 165 19.69 -13.05 0.20
CA GLY A 165 20.99 -13.59 0.56
C GLY A 165 21.78 -14.01 -0.68
N ALA A 166 23.07 -14.19 -0.49
CA ALA A 166 23.88 -14.91 -1.46
C ALA A 166 23.46 -16.39 -1.38
N VAL A 167 22.37 -16.68 -2.10
CA VAL A 167 21.89 -18.05 -2.34
C VAL A 167 23.06 -18.95 -2.84
N GLY A 168 24.19 -18.35 -3.21
CA GLY A 168 25.40 -19.06 -3.61
C GLY A 168 26.05 -19.91 -2.53
N GLY A 169 26.06 -19.49 -1.26
CA GLY A 169 26.57 -20.29 -0.15
C GLY A 169 25.53 -21.29 0.36
N LEU A 170 24.27 -20.88 0.44
CA LEU A 170 23.14 -21.73 0.81
C LEU A 170 22.55 -22.48 -0.39
N ALA A 171 22.64 -21.97 -1.63
CA ALA A 171 22.23 -22.73 -2.81
C ALA A 171 23.04 -24.01 -3.02
N GLY A 172 24.25 -24.08 -2.50
CA GLY A 172 24.99 -25.35 -2.38
C GLY A 172 24.30 -26.35 -1.47
N THR A 173 23.78 -25.87 -0.34
CA THR A 173 22.99 -26.67 0.64
C THR A 173 21.53 -26.83 0.20
N LEU A 174 20.92 -25.82 -0.45
CA LEU A 174 19.54 -25.88 -0.98
C LEU A 174 19.39 -26.87 -2.15
N LYS A 175 20.46 -27.19 -2.86
CA LYS A 175 20.44 -28.27 -3.87
C LYS A 175 20.13 -29.64 -3.29
N THR A 176 20.27 -29.80 -1.98
CA THR A 176 19.99 -31.03 -1.24
C THR A 176 18.74 -30.93 -0.36
N LEU A 177 18.07 -29.76 -0.33
CA LEU A 177 16.86 -29.57 0.49
C LEU A 177 15.68 -30.31 -0.13
N VAL A 178 14.98 -31.00 0.74
CA VAL A 178 13.70 -31.61 0.46
C VAL A 178 12.70 -30.50 0.11
N ARG A 179 11.83 -30.75 -0.87
CA ARG A 179 10.69 -29.89 -1.21
C ARG A 179 9.90 -29.53 0.03
N GLY A 180 9.55 -28.26 0.21
CA GLY A 180 8.72 -27.79 1.31
C GLY A 180 9.09 -26.41 1.84
N GLU A 181 8.45 -26.02 2.95
CA GLU A 181 8.73 -24.77 3.62
C GLU A 181 10.15 -24.73 4.19
N ILE A 182 10.81 -23.59 4.01
CA ILE A 182 12.10 -23.29 4.65
C ILE A 182 11.80 -22.32 5.79
N LYS A 183 11.57 -22.89 6.97
CA LYS A 183 11.09 -22.14 8.13
C LYS A 183 11.99 -20.96 8.50
N GLU A 184 13.31 -21.14 8.46
CA GLU A 184 14.28 -20.08 8.77
C GLU A 184 14.14 -18.87 7.83
N PHE A 185 13.87 -19.09 6.54
CA PHE A 185 13.59 -18.01 5.61
C PHE A 185 12.21 -17.40 5.84
N SER A 186 11.20 -18.24 6.10
CA SER A 186 9.85 -17.75 6.42
C SER A 186 9.89 -16.83 7.63
N ASP A 187 10.63 -17.17 8.68
CA ASP A 187 10.75 -16.36 9.89
C ASP A 187 11.46 -15.03 9.62
N VAL A 188 12.60 -15.02 8.91
CA VAL A 188 13.34 -13.80 8.55
C VAL A 188 12.53 -12.88 7.64
N PHE A 189 11.83 -13.45 6.65
CA PHE A 189 11.01 -12.66 5.75
C PHE A 189 9.77 -12.10 6.47
N ASN A 190 9.16 -12.89 7.35
CA ASN A 190 8.04 -12.43 8.14
C ASN A 190 8.44 -11.24 9.05
N GLU A 191 9.57 -11.32 9.75
CA GLU A 191 10.14 -10.22 10.54
C GLU A 191 10.40 -8.98 9.65
N THR A 192 11.02 -9.17 8.49
CA THR A 192 11.28 -8.10 7.51
C THR A 192 9.99 -7.39 7.09
N ARG A 193 8.91 -8.15 6.83
CA ARG A 193 7.60 -7.59 6.45
C ARG A 193 6.99 -6.76 7.59
N HIS A 194 7.08 -7.25 8.82
CA HIS A 194 6.58 -6.53 10.00
C HIS A 194 7.37 -5.23 10.24
N HIS A 195 8.67 -5.19 10.02
CA HIS A 195 9.46 -3.97 10.16
C HIS A 195 8.99 -2.84 9.22
N ALA A 196 8.58 -3.15 7.97
CA ALA A 196 8.03 -2.15 7.06
C ALA A 196 6.71 -1.58 7.61
N LEU A 197 5.82 -2.45 8.13
CA LEU A 197 4.57 -2.04 8.75
C LEU A 197 4.81 -1.20 10.02
N ASP A 198 5.74 -1.59 10.87
CA ASP A 198 6.07 -0.88 12.11
C ASP A 198 6.60 0.53 11.82
N ARG A 199 7.40 0.70 10.76
CA ARG A 199 7.88 2.01 10.30
C ARG A 199 6.73 2.89 9.82
N LEU A 200 5.78 2.32 9.05
CA LEU A 200 4.58 3.00 8.60
C LEU A 200 3.75 3.50 9.80
N VAL A 201 3.48 2.63 10.77
CA VAL A 201 2.70 2.95 11.97
C VAL A 201 3.43 3.96 12.87
N THR A 202 4.76 3.84 12.99
CA THR A 202 5.60 4.79 13.73
C THR A 202 5.53 6.18 13.10
N HIS A 203 5.57 6.28 11.77
CA HIS A 203 5.41 7.55 11.06
C HIS A 203 4.02 8.16 11.34
N ALA A 204 2.95 7.36 11.27
CA ALA A 204 1.59 7.83 11.58
C ALA A 204 1.45 8.33 13.03
N LYS A 205 2.05 7.62 13.99
CA LYS A 205 2.10 8.04 15.38
C LYS A 205 2.80 9.40 15.54
N ALA A 206 3.92 9.62 14.83
CA ALA A 206 4.69 10.87 14.90
C ALA A 206 3.89 12.08 14.42
N VAL A 207 2.94 11.92 13.49
CA VAL A 207 2.05 12.99 13.02
C VAL A 207 0.74 13.08 13.83
N GLY A 208 0.64 12.37 14.96
CA GLY A 208 -0.51 12.43 15.87
C GLY A 208 -1.77 11.75 15.34
N ALA A 209 -1.61 10.78 14.44
CA ALA A 209 -2.69 9.91 13.97
C ALA A 209 -2.96 8.77 14.95
N ASN A 210 -4.18 8.21 14.90
CA ASN A 210 -4.53 6.98 15.60
C ASN A 210 -4.98 5.86 14.65
N ALA A 211 -4.91 6.11 13.34
CA ALA A 211 -5.19 5.15 12.28
C ALA A 211 -4.28 5.37 11.09
N VAL A 212 -3.98 4.29 10.34
CA VAL A 212 -3.46 4.32 8.97
C VAL A 212 -4.43 3.55 8.10
N VAL A 213 -5.03 4.23 7.14
CA VAL A 213 -6.07 3.67 6.27
C VAL A 213 -5.62 3.63 4.81
N GLY A 214 -6.19 2.71 4.03
CA GLY A 214 -5.86 2.52 2.62
C GLY A 214 -4.38 2.13 2.41
N VAL A 215 -3.84 1.26 3.28
CA VAL A 215 -2.43 0.83 3.16
C VAL A 215 -2.26 0.00 1.89
N ARG A 216 -1.34 0.43 1.05
CA ARG A 216 -0.92 -0.28 -0.16
C ARG A 216 0.47 -0.86 0.05
N THR A 217 0.62 -2.14 -0.26
CA THR A 217 1.87 -2.90 -0.12
C THR A 217 2.43 -3.20 -1.49
N ASN A 218 3.69 -2.84 -1.73
CA ASN A 218 4.40 -3.10 -2.97
C ASN A 218 5.74 -3.78 -2.67
N VAL A 219 6.12 -4.74 -3.52
CA VAL A 219 7.46 -5.32 -3.54
C VAL A 219 8.12 -4.92 -4.85
N LEU A 220 9.17 -4.12 -4.75
CA LEU A 220 9.92 -3.60 -5.89
C LEU A 220 11.26 -4.32 -6.01
N HIS A 221 11.63 -4.67 -7.25
CA HIS A 221 12.95 -5.19 -7.56
C HIS A 221 13.82 -4.04 -8.06
N PHE A 222 14.91 -3.79 -7.37
CA PHE A 222 15.77 -2.67 -7.71
C PHE A 222 17.24 -3.00 -7.47
N ALA A 223 18.10 -2.78 -8.47
CA ALA A 223 19.55 -2.91 -8.37
C ALA A 223 20.08 -4.22 -7.72
N GLY A 224 19.29 -5.31 -7.76
CA GLY A 224 19.69 -6.63 -7.24
C GLY A 224 19.27 -6.90 -5.80
N PHE A 225 18.43 -6.06 -5.21
CA PHE A 225 17.73 -6.28 -3.95
C PHE A 225 16.21 -6.08 -4.15
N HIS A 226 15.46 -6.43 -3.13
CA HIS A 226 14.02 -6.20 -3.08
C HIS A 226 13.73 -5.07 -2.10
N GLU A 227 12.80 -4.20 -2.43
CA GLU A 227 12.22 -3.25 -1.48
C GLU A 227 10.78 -3.63 -1.20
N MET A 228 10.43 -3.85 0.06
CA MET A 228 9.05 -3.78 0.48
C MET A 228 8.72 -2.35 0.86
N TYR A 229 7.72 -1.81 0.21
CA TYR A 229 7.23 -0.46 0.41
C TYR A 229 5.75 -0.49 0.77
N MET A 230 5.41 0.11 1.89
CA MET A 230 4.05 0.31 2.35
C MET A 230 3.75 1.79 2.44
N ALA A 231 2.60 2.22 1.95
CA ALA A 231 2.14 3.59 2.06
C ALA A 231 0.64 3.64 2.34
N GLY A 232 0.21 4.66 3.05
CA GLY A 232 -1.19 4.85 3.41
C GLY A 232 -1.46 6.28 3.88
N THR A 233 -2.68 6.52 4.31
CA THR A 233 -3.09 7.81 4.88
C THR A 233 -3.15 7.69 6.40
N ALA A 234 -2.28 8.41 7.10
CA ALA A 234 -2.41 8.63 8.53
C ALA A 234 -3.65 9.48 8.78
N ALA A 235 -4.54 9.03 9.63
CA ALA A 235 -5.83 9.65 9.91
C ALA A 235 -6.11 9.68 11.41
N PHE A 236 -7.01 10.55 11.81
CA PHE A 236 -7.54 10.57 13.18
C PHE A 236 -9.02 10.22 13.16
N HIS A 237 -9.41 9.28 14.01
CA HIS A 237 -10.82 8.92 14.22
C HIS A 237 -11.17 9.05 15.69
N ALA A 238 -12.16 9.92 16.00
CA ALA A 238 -12.45 10.30 17.37
C ALA A 238 -13.01 9.17 18.25
N GLN A 239 -13.65 8.17 17.64
CA GLN A 239 -14.30 7.06 18.35
C GLN A 239 -13.37 5.84 18.54
N LEU A 240 -12.17 5.82 17.92
CA LEU A 240 -11.21 4.77 18.20
C LEU A 240 -10.72 4.88 19.66
N PRO A 241 -10.45 3.73 20.31
CA PRO A 241 -10.00 3.70 21.68
C PRO A 241 -8.75 4.57 21.94
N PRO A 242 -8.63 5.21 23.11
CA PRO A 242 -7.50 6.12 23.41
C PRO A 242 -6.11 5.50 23.25
N GLU A 243 -5.97 4.21 23.49
CA GLU A 243 -4.72 3.46 23.31
C GLU A 243 -4.20 3.47 21.87
N THR A 244 -5.09 3.64 20.88
CA THR A 244 -4.72 3.73 19.46
C THR A 244 -3.87 4.98 19.15
N ARG A 245 -3.85 5.98 20.02
CA ARG A 245 -2.90 7.11 19.90
C ARG A 245 -1.45 6.67 20.13
N GLY A 246 -1.25 5.67 20.97
CA GLY A 246 0.06 5.08 21.23
C GLY A 246 0.46 4.00 20.22
N SER A 247 -0.54 3.32 19.65
CA SER A 247 -0.41 2.26 18.65
C SER A 247 -1.52 2.40 17.61
N PRO A 248 -1.33 3.24 16.58
CA PRO A 248 -2.32 3.46 15.54
C PRO A 248 -2.80 2.14 14.90
N VAL A 249 -4.10 2.01 14.70
CA VAL A 249 -4.66 0.89 13.93
C VAL A 249 -4.22 1.02 12.48
N SER A 250 -4.17 -0.09 11.75
CA SER A 250 -3.78 -0.11 10.34
C SER A 250 -4.70 -0.98 9.50
N SER A 251 -4.97 -0.56 8.26
CA SER A 251 -5.92 -1.24 7.37
C SER A 251 -5.52 -1.08 5.91
N ASP A 252 -5.61 -2.17 5.13
CA ASP A 252 -5.44 -2.18 3.67
C ASP A 252 -6.78 -2.18 2.91
N LEU A 253 -7.88 -2.00 3.63
CA LEU A 253 -9.19 -1.83 3.02
C LEU A 253 -9.21 -0.58 2.14
N THR A 254 -9.85 -0.69 0.98
CA THR A 254 -10.15 0.48 0.15
C THR A 254 -11.08 1.45 0.91
N GLY A 255 -11.22 2.67 0.41
CA GLY A 255 -12.11 3.64 1.04
C GLY A 255 -13.54 3.11 1.16
N GLU A 256 -14.04 2.47 0.12
CA GLU A 256 -15.40 1.90 0.05
C GLU A 256 -15.57 0.71 0.99
N GLU A 257 -14.58 -0.18 1.05
CA GLU A 257 -14.58 -1.33 1.97
C GLU A 257 -14.58 -0.85 3.42
N LEU A 258 -13.72 0.12 3.76
CA LEU A 258 -13.66 0.69 5.10
C LEU A 258 -14.95 1.40 5.47
N TRP A 259 -15.55 2.15 4.53
CA TRP A 259 -16.87 2.77 4.70
C TRP A 259 -17.95 1.74 4.98
N GLY A 260 -18.00 0.65 4.18
CA GLY A 260 -18.94 -0.44 4.36
C GLY A 260 -18.79 -1.14 5.73
N MET A 261 -17.56 -1.43 6.14
CA MET A 261 -17.27 -2.01 7.45
C MET A 261 -17.68 -1.08 8.60
N THR A 262 -17.39 0.22 8.46
CA THR A 262 -17.82 1.24 9.44
C THR A 262 -19.34 1.33 9.55
N GLN A 263 -20.07 1.24 8.43
CA GLN A 263 -21.53 1.23 8.42
C GLN A 263 -22.10 -0.01 9.13
N LEU A 264 -21.41 -1.14 9.07
CA LEU A 264 -21.75 -2.36 9.81
C LEU A 264 -21.34 -2.31 11.29
N GLY A 265 -20.71 -1.24 11.73
CA GLY A 265 -20.23 -1.04 13.10
C GLY A 265 -18.87 -1.66 13.39
N TYR A 266 -18.08 -2.03 12.37
CA TYR A 266 -16.73 -2.57 12.53
C TYR A 266 -15.67 -1.48 12.47
N ALA A 267 -14.62 -1.67 13.25
CA ALA A 267 -13.39 -0.88 13.18
C ALA A 267 -12.20 -1.78 12.88
N PRO A 268 -11.20 -1.31 12.11
CA PRO A 268 -9.96 -2.04 11.96
C PRO A 268 -9.18 -2.08 13.28
N ILE A 269 -8.46 -3.18 13.49
CA ILE A 269 -7.52 -3.34 14.61
C ILE A 269 -6.10 -3.22 14.08
N LYS A 270 -5.75 -4.07 13.10
CA LYS A 270 -4.39 -4.18 12.57
C LYS A 270 -4.41 -4.77 11.16
N LEU A 271 -3.56 -4.24 10.31
CA LEU A 271 -3.16 -4.89 9.07
C LEU A 271 -2.31 -6.11 9.43
N LEU A 272 -2.78 -7.28 9.05
CA LEU A 272 -2.06 -8.54 9.23
C LEU A 272 -1.25 -8.83 7.98
N ILE A 273 -0.04 -9.32 8.18
CA ILE A 273 0.81 -9.78 7.10
C ILE A 273 1.54 -11.03 7.57
N SER A 274 1.50 -12.08 6.76
CA SER A 274 2.21 -13.32 7.04
C SER A 274 2.83 -13.87 5.79
N THR A 275 4.00 -14.47 5.91
CA THR A 275 4.74 -15.02 4.77
C THR A 275 5.21 -16.44 5.05
N SER A 276 5.41 -17.17 3.96
CA SER A 276 6.02 -18.50 3.95
C SER A 276 6.91 -18.63 2.72
N VAL A 277 8.11 -19.14 2.92
CA VAL A 277 9.10 -19.35 1.85
C VAL A 277 9.26 -20.83 1.59
N TYR A 278 9.11 -21.22 0.33
CA TYR A 278 9.14 -22.60 -0.10
C TYR A 278 10.28 -22.88 -1.08
N SER A 279 10.93 -24.03 -0.89
CA SER A 279 11.82 -24.62 -1.91
C SER A 279 11.00 -25.46 -2.89
N LEU A 280 11.19 -25.21 -4.17
CA LEU A 280 10.64 -26.04 -5.26
C LEU A 280 11.38 -27.36 -5.41
N GLY A 281 12.49 -27.55 -4.66
CA GLY A 281 13.34 -28.75 -4.73
C GLY A 281 14.22 -28.83 -5.99
N ALA A 282 15.06 -29.84 -6.03
CA ALA A 282 15.98 -30.10 -7.15
C ALA A 282 15.32 -30.77 -8.36
N ILE A 283 14.01 -30.62 -8.52
CA ILE A 283 13.29 -31.27 -9.63
C ILE A 283 13.62 -30.51 -10.92
N GLY A 284 14.60 -31.06 -11.68
CA GLY A 284 14.96 -30.56 -13.01
C GLY A 284 13.78 -30.47 -14.01
N GLY A 285 12.63 -31.10 -13.67
CA GLY A 285 11.38 -30.99 -14.41
C GLY A 285 10.65 -29.64 -14.23
N ILE A 286 10.79 -28.94 -13.11
CA ILE A 286 10.07 -27.66 -12.87
C ILE A 286 10.68 -26.56 -13.75
N ARG A 287 11.99 -26.50 -13.88
CA ARG A 287 12.64 -25.54 -14.79
C ARG A 287 12.25 -25.74 -16.25
N ALA A 288 12.06 -27.02 -16.68
CA ALA A 288 11.56 -27.35 -18.00
C ALA A 288 10.05 -27.01 -18.16
N ALA A 289 9.28 -27.12 -17.10
CA ALA A 289 7.86 -26.78 -17.09
C ALA A 289 7.62 -25.27 -17.16
N PHE A 290 8.40 -24.46 -16.42
CA PHE A 290 8.39 -23.00 -16.55
C PHE A 290 8.90 -22.53 -17.93
N GLN A 291 9.69 -23.34 -18.63
CA GLN A 291 10.15 -23.03 -19.97
C GLN A 291 9.17 -23.44 -21.08
N GLY A 292 7.95 -23.86 -20.74
CA GLY A 292 6.89 -24.14 -21.72
C GLY A 292 7.05 -25.46 -22.50
N LEU A 293 7.91 -26.37 -22.04
CA LEU A 293 8.15 -27.65 -22.72
C LEU A 293 7.10 -28.73 -22.41
N VAL A 294 6.32 -28.56 -21.34
CA VAL A 294 5.24 -29.49 -20.96
C VAL A 294 3.92 -28.74 -20.93
N ARG A 295 2.96 -29.17 -21.74
CA ARG A 295 1.57 -28.67 -21.67
C ARG A 295 0.79 -29.48 -20.66
N GLY A 296 0.14 -28.81 -19.70
CA GLY A 296 -0.75 -29.45 -18.73
C GLY A 296 -0.55 -28.93 -17.31
N GLU A 297 -1.34 -29.43 -16.39
CA GLU A 297 -1.24 -29.10 -14.98
C GLU A 297 0.01 -29.72 -14.36
N LEU A 298 0.69 -28.93 -13.53
CA LEU A 298 1.83 -29.36 -12.73
C LEU A 298 1.33 -29.71 -11.32
N GLY A 299 0.69 -30.85 -11.15
CA GLY A 299 0.00 -31.24 -9.91
C GLY A 299 0.85 -31.09 -8.66
N ASP A 300 2.13 -31.40 -8.74
CA ASP A 300 3.07 -31.24 -7.63
C ASP A 300 3.30 -29.78 -7.24
N LEU A 301 3.36 -28.86 -8.21
CA LEU A 301 3.53 -27.43 -7.94
C LEU A 301 2.21 -26.84 -7.42
N THR A 302 1.08 -27.26 -8.02
CA THR A 302 -0.26 -26.88 -7.55
C THR A 302 -0.44 -27.23 -6.07
N THR A 303 -0.11 -28.47 -5.68
CA THR A 303 -0.19 -28.90 -4.28
C THR A 303 0.70 -28.08 -3.36
N LEU A 304 1.96 -27.83 -3.76
CA LEU A 304 2.90 -27.05 -2.96
C LEU A 304 2.43 -25.62 -2.74
N ILE A 305 1.93 -24.95 -3.77
CA ILE A 305 1.39 -23.60 -3.67
C ILE A 305 0.14 -23.57 -2.77
N TYR A 306 -0.70 -24.60 -2.86
CA TYR A 306 -1.87 -24.74 -2.00
C TYR A 306 -1.46 -24.87 -0.53
N GLU A 307 -0.58 -25.82 -0.20
CA GLU A 307 -0.06 -26.02 1.17
C GLU A 307 0.58 -24.75 1.75
N ALA A 308 1.33 -24.04 0.91
CA ALA A 308 1.97 -22.77 1.31
C ALA A 308 0.94 -21.69 1.66
N ARG A 309 -0.15 -21.58 0.89
CA ARG A 309 -1.25 -20.65 1.20
C ARG A 309 -1.95 -21.00 2.49
N GLU A 310 -2.26 -22.28 2.71
CA GLU A 310 -2.88 -22.74 3.95
C GLU A 310 -2.04 -22.37 5.17
N GLN A 311 -0.72 -22.56 5.14
CA GLN A 311 0.16 -22.20 6.23
C GLN A 311 0.17 -20.68 6.50
N VAL A 312 0.16 -19.87 5.44
CA VAL A 312 0.10 -18.41 5.58
C VAL A 312 -1.24 -18.00 6.21
N PHE A 313 -2.36 -18.59 5.78
CA PHE A 313 -3.67 -18.32 6.36
C PHE A 313 -3.77 -18.76 7.83
N ASP A 314 -3.21 -19.89 8.19
CA ASP A 314 -3.15 -20.34 9.59
C ASP A 314 -2.38 -19.37 10.48
N ARG A 315 -1.31 -18.76 9.98
CA ARG A 315 -0.56 -17.73 10.70
C ARG A 315 -1.38 -16.46 10.87
N VAL A 316 -2.02 -15.99 9.80
CA VAL A 316 -2.93 -14.82 9.85
C VAL A 316 -4.06 -15.07 10.85
N ASN A 317 -4.71 -16.22 10.81
CA ASN A 317 -5.80 -16.57 11.72
C ASN A 317 -5.35 -16.60 13.20
N ARG A 318 -4.16 -17.14 13.47
CA ARG A 318 -3.59 -17.16 14.85
C ARG A 318 -3.29 -15.75 15.34
N GLU A 319 -2.72 -14.89 14.50
CA GLU A 319 -2.45 -13.49 14.87
C GLU A 319 -3.77 -12.72 15.09
N ALA A 320 -4.76 -12.88 14.21
CA ALA A 320 -6.09 -12.28 14.35
C ALA A 320 -6.75 -12.70 15.68
N ALA A 321 -6.73 -13.99 15.98
CA ALA A 321 -7.29 -14.52 17.25
C ALA A 321 -6.58 -13.93 18.47
N ALA A 322 -5.25 -13.80 18.44
CA ALA A 322 -4.47 -13.20 19.53
C ALA A 322 -4.81 -11.71 19.75
N LEU A 323 -5.24 -11.00 18.70
CA LEU A 323 -5.69 -9.60 18.76
C LEU A 323 -7.16 -9.46 19.19
N GLY A 324 -7.89 -10.56 19.35
CA GLY A 324 -9.33 -10.53 19.62
C GLY A 324 -10.14 -9.98 18.43
N ALA A 325 -9.70 -10.25 17.22
CA ALA A 325 -10.45 -9.93 16.02
C ALA A 325 -11.69 -10.84 15.91
N GLU A 326 -12.80 -10.27 15.40
CA GLU A 326 -13.98 -11.05 15.06
C GLU A 326 -13.87 -11.61 13.65
N GLU A 327 -13.26 -10.84 12.74
CA GLU A 327 -13.07 -11.22 11.34
C GLU A 327 -11.73 -10.71 10.81
N VAL A 328 -11.25 -11.36 9.73
CA VAL A 328 -10.17 -10.84 8.88
C VAL A 328 -10.75 -10.64 7.50
N VAL A 329 -10.73 -9.42 7.02
CA VAL A 329 -11.37 -9.01 5.76
C VAL A 329 -10.34 -8.52 4.74
N GLY A 330 -10.70 -8.55 3.46
CA GLY A 330 -9.85 -8.06 2.39
C GLY A 330 -8.59 -8.90 2.15
N ILE A 331 -8.61 -10.22 2.44
CA ILE A 331 -7.43 -11.09 2.26
C ILE A 331 -6.97 -11.11 0.81
N LYS A 332 -5.71 -10.73 0.61
CA LYS A 332 -4.97 -10.77 -0.66
C LYS A 332 -3.75 -11.68 -0.51
N THR A 333 -3.46 -12.48 -1.53
CA THR A 333 -2.26 -13.34 -1.53
C THR A 333 -1.35 -12.95 -2.67
N TYR A 334 -0.05 -12.99 -2.42
CA TYR A 334 1.00 -12.65 -3.37
C TYR A 334 1.99 -13.79 -3.47
N ILE A 335 2.53 -14.00 -4.68
CA ILE A 335 3.60 -14.95 -4.95
C ILE A 335 4.78 -14.16 -5.51
N VAL A 336 5.93 -14.29 -4.87
CA VAL A 336 7.18 -13.62 -5.27
C VAL A 336 8.25 -14.67 -5.53
N GLU A 337 8.82 -14.67 -6.72
CA GLU A 337 9.97 -15.50 -7.03
C GLU A 337 11.23 -14.89 -6.40
N LEU A 338 11.84 -15.63 -5.48
CA LEU A 338 13.07 -15.23 -4.80
C LEU A 338 14.34 -15.73 -5.51
N GLY A 339 14.19 -16.57 -6.53
CA GLY A 339 15.26 -17.19 -7.31
C GLY A 339 14.81 -18.46 -8.00
N PRO A 340 15.72 -19.20 -8.65
CA PRO A 340 15.36 -20.31 -9.54
C PRO A 340 14.62 -21.48 -8.88
N SER A 341 14.66 -21.56 -7.56
CA SER A 341 14.07 -22.69 -6.81
C SER A 341 13.36 -22.26 -5.52
N LEU A 342 13.16 -20.94 -5.33
CA LEU A 342 12.54 -20.38 -4.12
C LEU A 342 11.38 -19.48 -4.49
N VAL A 343 10.26 -19.68 -3.82
CA VAL A 343 9.09 -18.82 -3.90
C VAL A 343 8.68 -18.37 -2.50
N GLU A 344 8.34 -17.12 -2.38
CA GLU A 344 7.66 -16.56 -1.22
C GLU A 344 6.17 -16.47 -1.52
N ILE A 345 5.34 -16.91 -0.59
CA ILE A 345 3.91 -16.66 -0.60
C ILE A 345 3.59 -15.84 0.63
N PHE A 346 2.97 -14.68 0.46
CA PHE A 346 2.52 -13.90 1.59
C PHE A 346 1.07 -13.48 1.42
N ALA A 347 0.37 -13.32 2.55
CA ALA A 347 -0.98 -12.80 2.60
C ALA A 347 -1.02 -11.51 3.42
N VAL A 348 -1.92 -10.62 3.01
CA VAL A 348 -2.22 -9.36 3.68
C VAL A 348 -3.73 -9.29 3.86
N GLY A 349 -4.19 -8.80 5.01
CA GLY A 349 -5.61 -8.56 5.27
C GLY A 349 -5.80 -7.74 6.53
N THR A 350 -6.99 -7.21 6.74
CA THR A 350 -7.29 -6.37 7.90
C THR A 350 -8.08 -7.13 8.95
N ALA A 351 -7.54 -7.24 10.15
CA ALA A 351 -8.27 -7.70 11.34
C ALA A 351 -9.26 -6.62 11.79
N VAL A 352 -10.51 -6.99 12.00
CA VAL A 352 -11.59 -6.07 12.38
C VAL A 352 -12.37 -6.61 13.58
N ARG A 353 -12.99 -5.71 14.32
CA ARG A 353 -13.96 -6.04 15.37
C ARG A 353 -15.05 -4.98 15.46
N LYS A 354 -16.21 -5.34 16.00
CA LYS A 354 -17.26 -4.37 16.31
C LYS A 354 -16.81 -3.39 17.37
N LEU A 355 -17.10 -2.13 17.12
CA LEU A 355 -16.84 -1.06 18.06
C LEU A 355 -18.09 -0.18 18.18
N GLN A 356 -18.59 -0.02 19.40
CA GLN A 356 -19.77 0.79 19.63
C GLN A 356 -19.56 2.25 19.20
N GLY A 357 -20.52 2.77 18.46
CA GLY A 357 -20.49 4.16 17.98
C GLY A 357 -19.84 4.34 16.61
N MET A 358 -19.30 3.29 16.00
CA MET A 358 -18.86 3.37 14.61
C MET A 358 -20.06 3.55 13.69
N THR A 359 -20.04 4.61 12.90
CA THR A 359 -21.09 4.95 11.95
C THR A 359 -20.54 5.87 10.86
N VAL A 360 -21.18 5.86 9.71
CA VAL A 360 -20.86 6.73 8.58
C VAL A 360 -21.75 8.00 8.60
N LYS A 361 -21.28 9.08 7.96
CA LYS A 361 -22.00 10.37 7.93
C LYS A 361 -23.14 10.40 6.93
N THR A 362 -23.06 9.61 5.85
CA THR A 362 -24.08 9.55 4.79
C THR A 362 -24.66 8.15 4.65
N ALA A 363 -25.89 8.04 4.20
CA ALA A 363 -26.57 6.74 4.04
C ALA A 363 -26.12 5.95 2.81
N ALA A 364 -25.52 6.62 1.84
CA ALA A 364 -25.06 6.01 0.58
C ALA A 364 -23.84 6.75 0.03
N LEU A 365 -22.95 6.00 -0.60
CA LEU A 365 -21.82 6.58 -1.34
C LEU A 365 -22.28 7.16 -2.68
N PRO A 366 -21.63 8.23 -3.18
CA PRO A 366 -21.81 8.64 -4.57
C PRO A 366 -21.32 7.51 -5.48
N ALA A 367 -21.83 7.50 -6.73
CA ALA A 367 -21.40 6.51 -7.72
C ALA A 367 -19.88 6.58 -7.93
N GLN A 368 -19.21 5.45 -7.66
CA GLN A 368 -17.74 5.37 -7.76
C GLN A 368 -17.28 5.04 -9.19
N ALA A 369 -18.03 4.17 -9.89
CA ALA A 369 -17.77 3.84 -11.29
C ALA A 369 -19.07 3.56 -12.03
N ILE A 370 -19.14 3.96 -13.30
CA ILE A 370 -20.24 3.60 -14.22
C ILE A 370 -19.63 2.88 -15.41
N ILE A 371 -19.88 1.56 -15.51
CA ILE A 371 -19.46 0.75 -16.66
C ILE A 371 -20.63 0.73 -17.64
N ARG A 372 -20.45 1.33 -18.83
CA ARG A 372 -21.48 1.39 -19.88
C ARG A 372 -21.23 0.39 -21.00
N ASP A 373 -20.03 -0.14 -21.09
CA ASP A 373 -19.59 -1.04 -22.14
C ASP A 373 -19.30 -2.43 -21.58
N LYS A 374 -19.85 -3.45 -22.24
CA LYS A 374 -19.64 -4.86 -21.85
C LYS A 374 -18.20 -5.33 -22.07
N ASP A 375 -17.48 -4.64 -22.94
CA ASP A 375 -16.13 -4.99 -23.35
C ASP A 375 -15.07 -4.17 -22.56
N THR A 376 -15.51 -3.25 -21.68
CA THR A 376 -14.62 -2.48 -20.82
C THR A 376 -14.26 -3.30 -19.59
N TRP A 377 -13.03 -3.73 -19.54
CA TRP A 377 -12.43 -4.30 -18.32
C TRP A 377 -11.94 -3.17 -17.42
N VAL A 378 -12.62 -2.93 -16.31
CA VAL A 378 -12.09 -2.11 -15.23
C VAL A 378 -11.45 -3.06 -14.22
N ASN A 379 -10.13 -3.20 -14.32
CA ASN A 379 -9.39 -3.93 -13.32
C ASN A 379 -9.19 -3.00 -12.11
N GLY A 380 -10.06 -3.12 -11.12
CA GLY A 380 -9.94 -2.39 -9.84
C GLY A 380 -8.78 -2.91 -8.96
N ALA A 381 -8.08 -3.94 -9.39
CA ALA A 381 -6.88 -4.39 -8.73
C ALA A 381 -5.70 -3.52 -9.17
N SER A 382 -5.23 -2.70 -8.24
CA SER A 382 -3.88 -2.10 -8.15
C SER A 382 -2.94 -2.38 -9.34
N GLY A 383 -2.31 -1.33 -9.85
CA GLY A 383 -1.35 -1.33 -10.97
C GLY A 383 -0.11 -2.22 -10.86
N LEU A 384 -0.19 -3.33 -10.12
CA LEU A 384 0.88 -4.31 -9.97
C LEU A 384 1.00 -5.28 -11.15
N GLU A 385 -0.07 -5.52 -11.93
CA GLU A 385 -0.01 -6.49 -13.03
C GLU A 385 0.51 -5.95 -14.37
N ILE A 386 0.54 -4.66 -14.58
CA ILE A 386 0.90 -4.08 -15.89
C ILE A 386 2.42 -3.99 -16.12
N GLN A 387 3.24 -3.98 -15.06
CA GLN A 387 4.69 -3.88 -15.22
C GLN A 387 5.38 -5.21 -15.52
N SER A 388 4.79 -6.35 -15.17
CA SER A 388 5.39 -7.67 -15.44
C SER A 388 5.26 -8.13 -16.90
N LEU A 389 4.28 -7.61 -17.65
CA LEU A 389 4.02 -8.01 -19.04
C LEU A 389 4.79 -7.19 -20.09
N ARG A 390 5.47 -6.10 -19.72
CA ARG A 390 6.25 -5.27 -20.66
C ARG A 390 7.76 -5.49 -20.64
N ALA A 391 8.26 -6.38 -19.82
CA ALA A 391 9.70 -6.70 -19.75
C ALA A 391 10.13 -7.91 -20.60
N GLY A 392 9.26 -8.41 -21.46
CA GLY A 392 9.53 -9.55 -22.35
C GLY A 392 9.21 -9.24 -23.82
N GLY A 393 9.88 -8.24 -24.38
CA GLY A 393 9.82 -7.96 -25.80
C GLY A 393 11.18 -7.46 -26.28
#